data_0ee850184023ad4e2e2b45f687284442
#
_entry.id   0ee850184023ad4e2e2b45f687284442
#
_cell.length_a   1.000
_cell.length_b   1.000
_cell.length_c   1.000
_cell.angle_alpha   90.00
_cell.angle_beta   90.00
_cell.angle_gamma   90.00
#
_symmetry.space_group_name_H-M   'P 1'
#
loop_
_entity.id
_entity.type
_entity.pdbx_description
1 polymer ?
#
loop_
_entity_poly.entity_id
_entity_poly.type
_entity_poly.pdbx_seq_one_letter_code
_entity_poly.pdbx_strand_id
1 'polypeptide(L)' 'MSGLQVLVAVTALALLVYLVYALLKAEAL' A
#
# COMPACT_ATOMS: atom_id res chain seq x y z
N MET A 1 2.96 -16.31 -13.74
CA MET A 1 2.57 -14.93 -13.40
C MET A 1 2.98 -14.00 -14.52
N SER A 2 2.11 -13.09 -14.90
CA SER A 2 2.41 -12.10 -15.93
C SER A 2 2.95 -10.83 -15.29
N GLY A 3 3.59 -9.99 -16.09
CA GLY A 3 4.08 -8.70 -15.60
C GLY A 3 2.95 -7.83 -15.05
N LEU A 4 1.78 -7.95 -15.64
CA LEU A 4 0.62 -7.20 -15.19
C LEU A 4 0.25 -7.60 -13.76
N GLN A 5 0.32 -8.88 -13.45
CA GLN A 5 0.00 -9.36 -12.11
C GLN A 5 0.99 -8.85 -11.07
N VAL A 6 2.25 -8.77 -11.45
CA VAL A 6 3.28 -8.22 -10.57
C VAL A 6 3.02 -6.75 -10.30
N LEU A 7 2.66 -6.00 -11.33
CA LEU A 7 2.34 -4.59 -11.19
C LEU A 7 1.17 -4.36 -10.23
N VAL A 8 0.13 -5.17 -10.38
CA VAL A 8 -1.04 -5.06 -9.50
C VAL A 8 -0.65 -5.37 -8.05
N ALA A 9 0.17 -6.40 -7.86
CA ALA A 9 0.59 -6.78 -6.51
C ALA A 9 1.41 -5.67 -5.85
N VAL A 10 2.34 -5.09 -6.59
CA VAL A 10 3.16 -3.99 -6.06
C VAL A 10 2.30 -2.78 -5.73
N THR A 11 1.36 -2.45 -6.60
CA THR A 11 0.47 -1.32 -6.37
C THR A 11 -0.40 -1.55 -5.14
N ALA A 12 -0.91 -2.75 -4.97
CA ALA A 12 -1.74 -3.07 -3.82
C ALA A 12 -0.95 -2.96 -2.52
N LEU A 13 0.29 -3.45 -2.52
CA LEU A 13 1.16 -3.34 -1.35
C LEU A 13 1.46 -1.89 -1.03
N ALA A 14 1.75 -1.09 -2.03
CA ALA A 14 2.05 0.32 -1.83
C ALA A 14 0.87 1.07 -1.20
N LEU A 15 -0.33 0.78 -1.69
CA LEU A 15 -1.53 1.40 -1.15
C LEU A 15 -1.79 0.96 0.29
N LEU A 16 -1.54 -0.31 0.58
CA LEU A 16 -1.72 -0.83 1.93
C LEU A 16 -0.78 -0.13 2.91
N VAL A 17 0.49 -0.02 2.54
CA VAL A 17 1.49 0.65 3.37
C VAL A 17 1.10 2.13 3.56
N TYR A 18 0.63 2.76 2.50
CA TYR A 18 0.22 4.15 2.58
C TYR A 18 -0.93 4.34 3.57
N LEU A 19 -1.90 3.44 3.53
CA LEU A 19 -3.05 3.52 4.44
C LEU A 19 -2.63 3.32 5.89
N VAL A 20 -1.75 2.36 6.14
CA VAL A 20 -1.25 2.12 7.49
C VAL A 20 -0.49 3.35 7.99
N TYR A 21 0.35 3.92 7.15
CA TYR A 21 1.10 5.11 7.51
C TYR A 21 0.17 6.28 7.84
N ALA A 22 -0.86 6.47 7.02
CA ALA A 22 -1.82 7.55 7.23
C ALA A 22 -2.58 7.35 8.53
N LEU A 23 -2.92 6.12 8.85
CA LEU A 23 -3.64 5.79 10.09
C LEU A 23 -2.78 6.11 11.31
N LEU A 24 -1.52 5.68 11.28
CA LEU A 24 -0.60 5.93 12.39
C LEU A 24 -0.36 7.42 12.58
N LYS A 25 -0.24 8.15 11.48
CA LYS A 25 -0.03 9.58 11.55
C LYS A 25 -1.27 10.30 12.08
N ALA A 26 -2.44 9.82 11.73
CA ALA A 26 -3.68 10.40 12.21
C ALA A 26 -3.85 10.20 13.72
N GLU A 27 -3.36 9.09 14.23
CA GLU A 27 -3.44 8.79 15.68
C GLU A 27 -2.32 9.45 16.47
N ALA A 28 -1.28 9.92 15.80
CA ALA A 28 -0.11 10.50 16.46
C ALA A 28 -0.34 11.95 16.88
N LEU A 29 -1.54 12.29 17.21
CA LEU A 29 -1.88 13.67 17.67
C LEU A 29 -1.29 13.99 19.07
#